data_3b2e73d5236f125d7cf309f1141776b8
#
_entry.id   3b2e73d5236f125d7cf309f1141776b8
#
_cell.length_a   1.000
_cell.length_b   1.000
_cell.length_c   1.000
_cell.angle_alpha   90.00
_cell.angle_beta   90.00
_cell.angle_gamma   90.00
#
_symmetry.space_group_name_H-M   'P 1'
#
loop_
_entity.id
_entity.type
_entity.pdbx_description
1 polymer ?
#
loop_
_entity_poly.entity_id
_entity_poly.type
_entity_poly.pdbx_seq_one_letter_code
_entity_poly.pdbx_strand_id
1 'polypeptide(L)'
;MNRINQLFNSNKKDILSIYFCAGTPTLDGTANVIRTLEKHGVSMIEIGIPFSDPMADGIVIQNAATQALRNGMSLKLLFEQLRDIRKDVKIPLVFMGYLNPIMQFGFENFCRKCVECGIDGVIIPDLPFRDYQEHYRIIAERYNIKVIMLITPETSEERVREIDTHTDGFIYMVSSAATTGAQQNFNEQKQAYFKKIKDMHLNNPLMICLLYTSDAADDRI
;
A
#
# COMPACT_ATOMS: atom_id res chain seq x y z
N MET A 1 4.01 6.99 18.31
CA MET A 1 3.71 7.59 16.99
C MET A 1 3.90 6.50 15.95
N ASN A 2 2.98 6.36 14.98
CA ASN A 2 3.09 5.38 13.90
C ASN A 2 4.29 5.69 13.00
N ARG A 3 4.98 4.66 12.44
CA ARG A 3 6.20 4.86 11.64
C ARG A 3 5.94 5.58 10.33
N ILE A 4 4.74 5.45 9.74
CA ILE A 4 4.34 6.23 8.57
C ILE A 4 4.38 7.74 8.91
N ASN A 5 3.74 8.14 10.01
CA ASN A 5 3.75 9.54 10.44
C ASN A 5 5.18 10.02 10.78
N GLN A 6 6.01 9.17 11.39
CA GLN A 6 7.42 9.51 11.66
C GLN A 6 8.19 9.75 10.36
N LEU A 7 8.00 8.89 9.34
CA LEU A 7 8.67 9.03 8.06
C LEU A 7 8.33 10.36 7.39
N PHE A 8 7.04 10.70 7.27
CA PHE A 8 6.62 11.93 6.59
C PHE A 8 6.93 13.20 7.40
N ASN A 9 7.01 13.11 8.72
CA ASN A 9 7.40 14.25 9.60
C ASN A 9 8.91 14.45 9.71
N SER A 10 9.73 13.54 9.20
CA SER A 10 11.20 13.58 9.34
C SER A 10 11.91 14.56 8.43
N ASN A 11 11.20 15.39 7.65
CA ASN A 11 11.75 16.26 6.60
C ASN A 11 12.58 15.51 5.54
N LYS A 12 12.47 14.18 5.48
CA LYS A 12 13.13 13.37 4.45
C LYS A 12 12.52 13.70 3.10
N LYS A 13 13.38 14.07 2.15
CA LYS A 13 13.01 14.20 0.73
C LYS A 13 13.23 12.85 0.04
N ASP A 14 12.63 12.70 -1.12
CA ASP A 14 12.82 11.51 -1.99
C ASP A 14 12.46 10.19 -1.27
N ILE A 15 11.26 10.15 -0.72
CA ILE A 15 10.72 8.94 -0.09
C ILE A 15 10.40 7.94 -1.20
N LEU A 16 11.11 6.80 -1.17
CA LEU A 16 10.87 5.67 -2.06
C LEU A 16 10.10 4.58 -1.31
N SER A 17 8.95 4.20 -1.85
CA SER A 17 8.22 3.00 -1.46
C SER A 17 8.34 1.94 -2.55
N ILE A 18 8.55 0.68 -2.16
CA ILE A 18 8.60 -0.45 -3.08
C ILE A 18 7.49 -1.42 -2.73
N TYR A 19 6.69 -1.76 -3.77
CA TYR A 19 5.70 -2.83 -3.70
C TYR A 19 6.29 -4.17 -4.13
N PHE A 20 5.94 -5.24 -3.43
CA PHE A 20 6.14 -6.61 -3.90
C PHE A 20 5.03 -7.53 -3.38
N CYS A 21 4.74 -8.61 -4.09
CA CYS A 21 3.75 -9.60 -3.68
C CYS A 21 4.37 -10.61 -2.71
N ALA A 22 3.76 -10.80 -1.53
CA ALA A 22 4.18 -11.79 -0.55
C ALA A 22 4.15 -13.20 -1.13
N GLY A 23 5.15 -14.03 -0.80
CA GLY A 23 5.28 -15.39 -1.35
C GLY A 23 5.92 -15.45 -2.72
N THR A 24 6.54 -14.35 -3.19
CA THR A 24 7.35 -14.28 -4.40
C THR A 24 8.75 -13.74 -4.08
N PRO A 25 9.80 -14.17 -4.79
CA PRO A 25 9.84 -15.28 -5.77
C PRO A 25 9.65 -16.65 -5.14
N THR A 26 9.83 -16.80 -3.82
CA THR A 26 9.65 -18.06 -3.07
C THR A 26 8.64 -17.88 -1.95
N LEU A 27 7.95 -18.94 -1.57
CA LEU A 27 6.91 -18.91 -0.55
C LEU A 27 7.38 -18.32 0.78
N ASP A 28 8.59 -18.67 1.21
CA ASP A 28 9.21 -18.28 2.47
C ASP A 28 10.09 -17.03 2.38
N GLY A 29 10.20 -16.41 1.19
CA GLY A 29 11.10 -15.31 0.90
C GLY A 29 10.69 -13.94 1.43
N THR A 30 9.43 -13.76 1.85
CA THR A 30 8.85 -12.44 2.17
C THR A 30 9.70 -11.62 3.15
N ALA A 31 10.10 -12.20 4.27
CA ALA A 31 10.90 -11.51 5.28
C ALA A 31 12.31 -11.13 4.76
N ASN A 32 12.91 -11.97 3.91
CA ASN A 32 14.22 -11.68 3.31
C ASN A 32 14.16 -10.55 2.28
N VAL A 33 13.09 -10.48 1.49
CA VAL A 33 12.85 -9.36 0.57
C VAL A 33 12.75 -8.05 1.34
N ILE A 34 11.97 -8.02 2.42
CA ILE A 34 11.82 -6.83 3.28
C ILE A 34 13.18 -6.36 3.83
N ARG A 35 13.96 -7.27 4.42
CA ARG A 35 15.29 -6.94 4.94
C ARG A 35 16.24 -6.43 3.87
N THR A 36 16.19 -7.03 2.68
CA THR A 36 17.01 -6.63 1.56
C THR A 36 16.66 -5.23 1.08
N LEU A 37 15.38 -4.92 0.93
CA LEU A 37 14.91 -3.60 0.52
C LEU A 37 15.32 -2.52 1.53
N GLU A 38 15.12 -2.75 2.82
CA GLU A 38 15.55 -1.80 3.85
C GLU A 38 17.07 -1.58 3.84
N LYS A 39 17.86 -2.66 3.72
CA LYS A 39 19.31 -2.58 3.63
C LYS A 39 19.79 -1.72 2.46
N HIS A 40 19.03 -1.66 1.37
CA HIS A 40 19.34 -0.85 0.19
C HIS A 40 18.71 0.55 0.20
N GLY A 41 18.19 0.99 1.36
CA GLY A 41 17.79 2.39 1.55
C GLY A 41 16.36 2.71 1.16
N VAL A 42 15.51 1.72 0.90
CA VAL A 42 14.07 1.91 0.69
C VAL A 42 13.46 2.55 1.94
N SER A 43 12.56 3.50 1.74
CA SER A 43 12.00 4.31 2.84
C SER A 43 10.75 3.69 3.46
N MET A 44 9.96 2.95 2.67
CA MET A 44 8.74 2.26 3.06
C MET A 44 8.55 1.05 2.15
N ILE A 45 7.87 0.04 2.62
CA ILE A 45 7.61 -1.17 1.83
C ILE A 45 6.10 -1.45 1.83
N GLU A 46 5.57 -1.72 0.65
CA GLU A 46 4.20 -2.16 0.41
C GLU A 46 4.21 -3.66 0.13
N ILE A 47 3.61 -4.43 1.04
CA ILE A 47 3.58 -5.89 0.99
C ILE A 47 2.24 -6.32 0.43
N GLY A 48 2.20 -6.83 -0.79
CA GLY A 48 1.01 -7.30 -1.46
C GLY A 48 0.48 -8.58 -0.82
N ILE A 49 -0.78 -8.57 -0.39
CA ILE A 49 -1.52 -9.76 0.03
C ILE A 49 -2.08 -10.43 -1.24
N PRO A 50 -1.62 -11.63 -1.62
CA PRO A 50 -2.08 -12.25 -2.86
C PRO A 50 -3.57 -12.57 -2.79
N PHE A 51 -4.28 -12.32 -3.90
CA PHE A 51 -5.70 -12.57 -4.06
C PHE A 51 -5.99 -13.19 -5.43
N SER A 52 -7.03 -14.06 -5.51
CA SER A 52 -7.39 -14.78 -6.72
C SER A 52 -8.04 -13.91 -7.79
N ASP A 53 -8.70 -12.83 -7.39
CA ASP A 53 -9.53 -11.99 -8.25
C ASP A 53 -9.11 -10.51 -8.21
N PRO A 54 -7.84 -10.19 -8.57
CA PRO A 54 -7.26 -8.86 -8.39
C PRO A 54 -7.67 -7.91 -9.53
N MET A 55 -8.90 -7.40 -9.48
CA MET A 55 -9.54 -6.63 -10.58
C MET A 55 -8.83 -5.30 -10.91
N ALA A 56 -8.12 -4.71 -9.95
CA ALA A 56 -7.42 -3.43 -10.14
C ALA A 56 -5.96 -3.60 -10.61
N ASP A 57 -5.42 -4.82 -10.59
CA ASP A 57 -4.02 -5.08 -10.85
C ASP A 57 -3.72 -5.39 -12.31
N GLY A 58 -2.54 -4.97 -12.78
CA GLY A 58 -2.01 -5.35 -14.08
C GLY A 58 -1.49 -6.80 -14.09
N ILE A 59 -1.24 -7.31 -15.29
CA ILE A 59 -0.89 -8.72 -15.54
C ILE A 59 0.32 -9.19 -14.73
N VAL A 60 1.30 -8.34 -14.49
CA VAL A 60 2.52 -8.69 -13.73
C VAL A 60 2.17 -9.00 -12.27
N ILE A 61 1.39 -8.12 -11.64
CA ILE A 61 0.93 -8.31 -10.25
C ILE A 61 -0.02 -9.50 -10.15
N GLN A 62 -0.95 -9.65 -11.10
CA GLN A 62 -1.84 -10.81 -11.17
C GLN A 62 -1.07 -12.13 -11.24
N ASN A 63 -0.04 -12.19 -12.08
CA ASN A 63 0.81 -13.38 -12.22
C ASN A 63 1.58 -13.68 -10.93
N ALA A 64 2.13 -12.65 -10.27
CA ALA A 64 2.81 -12.79 -8.98
C ALA A 64 1.85 -13.31 -7.90
N ALA A 65 0.65 -12.73 -7.80
CA ALA A 65 -0.39 -13.19 -6.85
C ALA A 65 -0.80 -14.64 -7.12
N THR A 66 -1.03 -15.01 -8.40
CA THR A 66 -1.37 -16.38 -8.81
C THR A 66 -0.26 -17.35 -8.42
N GLN A 67 1.01 -16.99 -8.67
CA GLN A 67 2.16 -17.82 -8.31
C GLN A 67 2.25 -17.99 -6.79
N ALA A 68 2.10 -16.92 -6.02
CA ALA A 68 2.14 -16.95 -4.57
C ALA A 68 1.04 -17.86 -3.99
N LEU A 69 -0.20 -17.76 -4.51
CA LEU A 69 -1.32 -18.61 -4.09
C LEU A 69 -1.07 -20.08 -4.42
N ARG A 70 -0.56 -20.38 -5.63
CA ARG A 70 -0.20 -21.77 -6.04
C ARG A 70 0.90 -22.34 -5.15
N ASN A 71 1.81 -21.52 -4.66
CA ASN A 71 2.85 -21.91 -3.72
C ASN A 71 2.31 -22.10 -2.29
N GLY A 72 1.05 -21.79 -2.03
CA GLY A 72 0.41 -21.96 -0.72
C GLY A 72 0.43 -20.72 0.18
N MET A 73 0.74 -19.52 -0.37
CA MET A 73 0.65 -18.29 0.41
C MET A 73 -0.78 -18.01 0.85
N SER A 74 -0.91 -17.56 2.09
CA SER A 74 -2.16 -17.11 2.70
C SER A 74 -1.89 -15.97 3.67
N LEU A 75 -2.93 -15.20 4.00
CA LEU A 75 -2.81 -14.12 4.99
C LEU A 75 -2.33 -14.63 6.36
N LYS A 76 -2.78 -15.83 6.77
CA LYS A 76 -2.32 -16.48 8.00
C LYS A 76 -0.81 -16.78 7.96
N LEU A 77 -0.33 -17.39 6.86
CA LEU A 77 1.09 -17.70 6.68
C LEU A 77 1.94 -16.43 6.62
N LEU A 78 1.43 -15.38 5.96
CA LEU A 78 2.10 -14.09 5.89
C LEU A 78 2.33 -13.50 7.29
N PHE A 79 1.34 -13.51 8.16
CA PHE A 79 1.51 -13.08 9.55
C PHE A 79 2.52 -13.95 10.32
N GLU A 80 2.53 -15.26 10.07
CA GLU A 80 3.51 -16.17 10.70
C GLU A 80 4.94 -15.84 10.26
N GLN A 81 5.16 -15.57 8.97
CA GLN A 81 6.47 -15.18 8.43
C GLN A 81 6.97 -13.82 8.94
N LEU A 82 6.06 -12.91 9.24
CA LEU A 82 6.40 -11.56 9.69
C LEU A 82 6.45 -11.40 11.22
N ARG A 83 6.18 -12.45 11.99
CA ARG A 83 6.12 -12.39 13.47
C ARG A 83 7.33 -11.70 14.11
N ASP A 84 8.51 -11.96 13.60
CA ASP A 84 9.77 -11.47 14.16
C ASP A 84 10.43 -10.36 13.30
N ILE A 85 9.74 -9.86 12.30
CA ILE A 85 10.33 -8.91 11.32
C ILE A 85 10.87 -7.65 11.98
N ARG A 86 10.24 -7.20 13.07
CA ARG A 86 10.63 -5.98 13.79
C ARG A 86 11.87 -6.10 14.66
N LYS A 87 12.46 -7.29 14.79
CA LYS A 87 13.78 -7.42 15.40
C LYS A 87 14.85 -6.69 14.57
N ASP A 88 14.70 -6.70 13.24
CA ASP A 88 15.69 -6.18 12.30
C ASP A 88 15.19 -4.94 11.54
N VAL A 89 13.92 -4.92 11.14
CA VAL A 89 13.34 -3.91 10.23
C VAL A 89 12.69 -2.77 10.99
N LYS A 90 13.04 -1.53 10.63
CA LYS A 90 12.60 -0.30 11.32
C LYS A 90 11.73 0.60 10.46
N ILE A 91 11.82 0.50 9.12
CA ILE A 91 11.04 1.32 8.20
C ILE A 91 9.54 0.96 8.25
N PRO A 92 8.64 1.87 7.83
CA PRO A 92 7.22 1.56 7.71
C PRO A 92 6.96 0.36 6.81
N LEU A 93 6.08 -0.52 7.26
CA LEU A 93 5.56 -1.65 6.49
C LEU A 93 4.05 -1.48 6.33
N VAL A 94 3.59 -1.50 5.10
CA VAL A 94 2.18 -1.32 4.73
C VAL A 94 1.71 -2.58 4.00
N PHE A 95 0.61 -3.16 4.43
CA PHE A 95 -0.04 -4.19 3.62
C PHE A 95 -0.82 -3.54 2.47
N MET A 96 -0.85 -4.20 1.33
CA MET A 96 -1.71 -3.84 0.21
C MET A 96 -2.49 -5.06 -0.24
N GLY A 97 -3.83 -4.98 -0.22
CA GLY A 97 -4.66 -6.13 -0.58
C GLY A 97 -6.13 -5.77 -0.64
N TYR A 98 -6.91 -6.70 -1.19
CA TYR A 98 -8.34 -6.51 -1.42
C TYR A 98 -9.15 -6.72 -0.13
N LEU A 99 -10.32 -6.10 -0.09
CA LEU A 99 -11.20 -6.10 1.08
C LEU A 99 -11.67 -7.51 1.45
N ASN A 100 -12.03 -8.33 0.46
CA ASN A 100 -12.60 -9.65 0.72
C ASN A 100 -11.70 -10.58 1.56
N PRO A 101 -10.41 -10.82 1.25
CA PRO A 101 -9.53 -11.62 2.12
C PRO A 101 -9.43 -11.07 3.53
N ILE A 102 -9.41 -9.75 3.69
CA ILE A 102 -9.31 -9.08 5.00
C ILE A 102 -10.61 -9.28 5.79
N MET A 103 -11.76 -9.16 5.14
CA MET A 103 -13.06 -9.42 5.77
C MET A 103 -13.23 -10.88 6.19
N GLN A 104 -12.83 -11.84 5.35
CA GLN A 104 -12.87 -13.26 5.68
C GLN A 104 -11.97 -13.61 6.88
N PHE A 105 -10.86 -12.89 7.03
CA PHE A 105 -9.98 -13.02 8.20
C PHE A 105 -10.58 -12.34 9.43
N GLY A 106 -11.52 -11.42 9.25
CA GLY A 106 -12.09 -10.52 10.25
C GLY A 106 -11.24 -9.27 10.45
N PHE A 107 -11.80 -8.10 10.13
CA PHE A 107 -11.05 -6.84 10.12
C PHE A 107 -10.38 -6.50 11.46
N GLU A 108 -11.06 -6.71 12.57
CA GLU A 108 -10.47 -6.47 13.90
C GLU A 108 -9.33 -7.45 14.19
N ASN A 109 -9.50 -8.74 13.85
CA ASN A 109 -8.45 -9.74 13.97
C ASN A 109 -7.25 -9.40 13.08
N PHE A 110 -7.49 -8.91 11.87
CA PHE A 110 -6.47 -8.42 10.94
C PHE A 110 -5.67 -7.27 11.58
N CYS A 111 -6.34 -6.24 12.10
CA CYS A 111 -5.67 -5.11 12.76
C CYS A 111 -4.84 -5.57 13.97
N ARG A 112 -5.37 -6.47 14.79
CA ARG A 112 -4.64 -7.05 15.93
C ARG A 112 -3.36 -7.78 15.46
N LYS A 113 -3.46 -8.60 14.40
CA LYS A 113 -2.31 -9.30 13.82
C LYS A 113 -1.31 -8.34 13.18
N CYS A 114 -1.77 -7.28 12.56
CA CYS A 114 -0.90 -6.20 12.08
C CYS A 114 -0.05 -5.61 13.22
N VAL A 115 -0.68 -5.31 14.36
CA VAL A 115 0.06 -4.81 15.55
C VAL A 115 1.07 -5.82 16.05
N GLU A 116 0.70 -7.11 16.16
CA GLU A 116 1.59 -8.18 16.61
C GLU A 116 2.85 -8.31 15.73
N CYS A 117 2.72 -8.11 14.42
CA CYS A 117 3.84 -8.13 13.46
C CYS A 117 4.47 -6.74 13.25
N GLY A 118 3.88 -5.68 13.82
CA GLY A 118 4.36 -4.32 13.68
C GLY A 118 4.12 -3.72 12.29
N ILE A 119 3.07 -4.13 11.60
CA ILE A 119 2.58 -3.48 10.38
C ILE A 119 1.98 -2.12 10.74
N ASP A 120 2.27 -1.09 9.95
CA ASP A 120 1.94 0.30 10.26
C ASP A 120 0.64 0.77 9.60
N GLY A 121 0.29 0.19 8.47
CA GLY A 121 -0.90 0.58 7.71
C GLY A 121 -1.33 -0.46 6.70
N VAL A 122 -2.44 -0.16 6.04
CA VAL A 122 -3.00 -0.98 4.96
C VAL A 122 -3.58 -0.12 3.86
N ILE A 123 -3.34 -0.51 2.61
CA ILE A 123 -3.97 0.01 1.40
C ILE A 123 -4.98 -1.04 0.94
N ILE A 124 -6.24 -0.65 0.81
CA ILE A 124 -7.34 -1.52 0.35
C ILE A 124 -8.01 -0.84 -0.84
N PRO A 125 -7.59 -1.14 -2.09
CA PRO A 125 -8.02 -0.38 -3.27
C PRO A 125 -9.52 -0.43 -3.54
N ASP A 126 -10.18 -1.50 -3.14
CA ASP A 126 -11.61 -1.74 -3.31
C ASP A 126 -12.46 -1.39 -2.07
N LEU A 127 -11.89 -0.70 -1.07
CA LEU A 127 -12.62 -0.24 0.10
C LEU A 127 -13.25 1.14 -0.19
N PRO A 128 -14.59 1.25 -0.28
CA PRO A 128 -15.25 2.53 -0.43
C PRO A 128 -15.02 3.41 0.81
N PHE A 129 -14.78 4.70 0.59
CA PHE A 129 -14.50 5.64 1.69
C PHE A 129 -15.65 5.72 2.71
N ARG A 130 -16.90 5.64 2.24
CA ARG A 130 -18.06 5.60 3.13
C ARG A 130 -18.05 4.38 4.05
N ASP A 131 -17.78 3.20 3.49
CA ASP A 131 -17.73 1.96 4.27
C ASP A 131 -16.58 2.00 5.28
N TYR A 132 -15.44 2.59 4.89
CA TYR A 132 -14.35 2.84 5.83
C TYR A 132 -14.81 3.68 7.02
N GLN A 133 -15.48 4.81 6.78
CA GLN A 133 -15.94 5.70 7.85
C GLN A 133 -16.95 5.03 8.77
N GLU A 134 -17.91 4.30 8.19
CA GLU A 134 -19.05 3.73 8.94
C GLU A 134 -18.64 2.46 9.72
N HIS A 135 -17.72 1.64 9.21
CA HIS A 135 -17.49 0.29 9.72
C HIS A 135 -16.07 0.00 10.19
N TYR A 136 -15.05 0.61 9.59
CA TYR A 136 -13.65 0.19 9.79
C TYR A 136 -12.80 1.20 10.55
N ARG A 137 -13.11 2.48 10.43
CA ARG A 137 -12.30 3.57 10.95
C ARG A 137 -12.01 3.44 12.45
N ILE A 138 -13.04 3.28 13.27
CA ILE A 138 -12.91 3.20 14.73
C ILE A 138 -12.04 2.01 15.13
N ILE A 139 -12.15 0.88 14.41
CA ILE A 139 -11.33 -0.30 14.67
C ILE A 139 -9.87 0.01 14.29
N ALA A 140 -9.61 0.51 13.10
CA ALA A 140 -8.27 0.85 12.64
C ALA A 140 -7.56 1.86 13.57
N GLU A 141 -8.27 2.91 13.99
CA GLU A 141 -7.76 3.92 14.93
C GLU A 141 -7.41 3.30 16.29
N ARG A 142 -8.24 2.40 16.83
CA ARG A 142 -8.00 1.69 18.11
C ARG A 142 -6.69 0.92 18.08
N TYR A 143 -6.37 0.28 16.94
CA TYR A 143 -5.14 -0.48 16.75
C TYR A 143 -3.99 0.38 16.18
N ASN A 144 -4.21 1.67 15.95
CA ASN A 144 -3.24 2.59 15.32
C ASN A 144 -2.71 2.08 13.98
N ILE A 145 -3.58 1.40 13.20
CA ILE A 145 -3.32 0.98 11.83
C ILE A 145 -3.84 2.06 10.89
N LYS A 146 -2.95 2.59 10.03
CA LYS A 146 -3.34 3.61 9.06
C LYS A 146 -4.00 2.94 7.86
N VAL A 147 -5.28 3.27 7.61
CA VAL A 147 -5.95 2.88 6.37
C VAL A 147 -5.73 3.98 5.35
N ILE A 148 -4.90 3.67 4.35
CA ILE A 148 -4.46 4.63 3.35
C ILE A 148 -5.50 4.71 2.24
N MET A 149 -6.03 5.91 2.01
CA MET A 149 -7.03 6.15 0.98
C MET A 149 -6.38 6.56 -0.34
N LEU A 150 -7.00 6.10 -1.43
CA LEU A 150 -6.57 6.38 -2.79
C LEU A 150 -7.39 7.54 -3.37
N ILE A 151 -6.74 8.35 -4.19
CA ILE A 151 -7.40 9.32 -5.06
C ILE A 151 -6.95 9.12 -6.50
N THR A 152 -7.84 9.37 -7.43
CA THR A 152 -7.61 9.27 -8.89
C THR A 152 -7.90 10.61 -9.56
N PRO A 153 -7.56 10.80 -10.85
CA PRO A 153 -7.94 12.00 -11.59
C PRO A 153 -9.45 12.28 -11.61
N GLU A 154 -10.28 11.24 -11.46
CA GLU A 154 -11.75 11.34 -11.43
C GLU A 154 -12.30 11.68 -10.04
N THR A 155 -11.47 11.62 -8.99
CA THR A 155 -11.92 11.96 -7.63
C THR A 155 -12.24 13.46 -7.53
N SER A 156 -13.46 13.78 -7.11
CA SER A 156 -13.87 15.18 -6.94
C SER A 156 -13.06 15.89 -5.85
N GLU A 157 -12.89 17.21 -5.96
CA GLU A 157 -12.15 17.99 -4.95
C GLU A 157 -12.80 17.90 -3.57
N GLU A 158 -14.13 17.88 -3.53
CA GLU A 158 -14.88 17.70 -2.29
C GLU A 158 -14.50 16.37 -1.62
N ARG A 159 -14.47 15.29 -2.39
CA ARG A 159 -14.07 13.95 -1.89
C ARG A 159 -12.61 13.93 -1.46
N VAL A 160 -11.71 14.58 -2.18
CA VAL A 160 -10.30 14.69 -1.77
C VAL A 160 -10.18 15.39 -0.42
N ARG A 161 -10.88 16.50 -0.19
CA ARG A 161 -10.88 17.20 1.10
C ARG A 161 -11.50 16.39 2.22
N GLU A 162 -12.57 15.66 1.91
CA GLU A 162 -13.20 14.76 2.87
C GLU A 162 -12.25 13.65 3.31
N ILE A 163 -11.55 13.02 2.36
CA ILE A 163 -10.51 12.04 2.64
C ILE A 163 -9.39 12.67 3.50
N ASP A 164 -8.89 13.83 3.12
CA ASP A 164 -7.84 14.53 3.86
C ASP A 164 -8.21 14.82 5.32
N THR A 165 -9.47 15.14 5.56
CA THR A 165 -9.96 15.47 6.91
C THR A 165 -10.13 14.24 7.80
N HIS A 166 -10.44 13.09 7.21
CA HIS A 166 -10.88 11.89 7.95
C HIS A 166 -9.88 10.72 7.89
N THR A 167 -8.74 10.93 7.26
CA THR A 167 -7.66 9.92 7.19
C THR A 167 -6.38 10.47 7.81
N ASP A 168 -5.44 9.58 8.07
CA ASP A 168 -4.15 9.89 8.67
C ASP A 168 -3.07 8.97 8.07
N GLY A 169 -1.87 9.51 7.92
CA GLY A 169 -0.72 8.84 7.33
C GLY A 169 -0.28 9.51 6.03
N PHE A 170 -0.88 9.17 4.92
CA PHE A 170 -0.71 9.83 3.62
C PHE A 170 -1.90 9.53 2.70
N ILE A 171 -2.03 10.30 1.64
CA ILE A 171 -3.00 10.04 0.56
C ILE A 171 -2.25 9.45 -0.64
N TYR A 172 -2.74 8.34 -1.16
CA TYR A 172 -2.13 7.59 -2.24
C TYR A 172 -2.72 8.05 -3.59
N MET A 173 -1.90 8.74 -4.38
CA MET A 173 -2.33 9.33 -5.65
C MET A 173 -2.12 8.34 -6.79
N VAL A 174 -3.20 7.82 -7.34
CA VAL A 174 -3.17 6.98 -8.54
C VAL A 174 -3.09 7.88 -9.77
N SER A 175 -2.11 7.65 -10.65
CA SER A 175 -1.85 8.51 -11.80
C SER A 175 -2.78 8.28 -12.99
N SER A 176 -3.57 7.22 -12.95
CA SER A 176 -4.51 6.84 -14.01
C SER A 176 -5.60 5.93 -13.43
N ALA A 177 -6.82 6.01 -13.95
CA ALA A 177 -7.91 5.08 -13.65
C ALA A 177 -7.75 3.72 -14.37
N ALA A 178 -6.77 3.57 -15.26
CA ALA A 178 -6.46 2.31 -15.92
C ALA A 178 -5.74 1.34 -14.96
N THR A 179 -5.88 0.05 -15.22
CA THR A 179 -5.14 -1.01 -14.49
C THR A 179 -3.63 -0.76 -14.50
N THR A 180 -2.95 -1.17 -13.43
CA THR A 180 -1.49 -1.05 -13.28
C THR A 180 -0.77 -1.65 -14.48
N GLY A 181 0.16 -0.90 -15.07
CA GLY A 181 0.97 -1.29 -16.21
C GLY A 181 1.84 -0.15 -16.71
N ALA A 182 2.90 -0.47 -17.48
CA ALA A 182 3.82 0.52 -18.02
C ALA A 182 3.08 1.58 -18.85
N GLN A 183 3.18 2.82 -18.44
CA GLN A 183 2.67 3.96 -19.21
C GLN A 183 3.86 4.83 -19.64
N GLN A 184 4.12 4.82 -20.94
CA GLN A 184 5.33 5.42 -21.53
C GLN A 184 5.41 6.95 -21.50
N ASN A 185 4.39 7.69 -21.07
CA ASN A 185 4.45 9.15 -21.10
C ASN A 185 3.83 9.82 -19.87
N PHE A 186 4.61 10.65 -19.23
CA PHE A 186 4.18 11.71 -18.31
C PHE A 186 3.52 12.80 -19.18
N ASN A 187 2.24 12.61 -19.54
CA ASN A 187 1.53 13.54 -20.39
C ASN A 187 1.09 14.80 -19.59
N GLU A 188 0.74 15.86 -20.30
CA GLU A 188 0.29 17.13 -19.73
C GLU A 188 -0.89 16.95 -18.73
N GLN A 189 -1.76 15.98 -18.99
CA GLN A 189 -2.91 15.67 -18.12
C GLN A 189 -2.49 15.17 -16.73
N LYS A 190 -1.48 14.30 -16.65
CA LYS A 190 -0.94 13.84 -15.36
C LYS A 190 -0.27 14.97 -14.59
N GLN A 191 0.49 15.80 -15.28
CA GLN A 191 1.12 16.97 -14.68
C GLN A 191 0.06 17.95 -14.13
N ALA A 192 -0.99 18.21 -14.91
CA ALA A 192 -2.11 19.05 -14.48
C ALA A 192 -2.82 18.48 -13.25
N TYR A 193 -3.05 17.15 -13.22
CA TYR A 193 -3.64 16.49 -12.07
C TYR A 193 -2.76 16.63 -10.82
N PHE A 194 -1.47 16.34 -10.90
CA PHE A 194 -0.58 16.47 -9.74
C PHE A 194 -0.46 17.91 -9.26
N LYS A 195 -0.42 18.87 -10.19
CA LYS A 195 -0.44 20.29 -9.85
C LYS A 195 -1.74 20.66 -9.14
N LYS A 196 -2.88 20.26 -9.69
CA LYS A 196 -4.21 20.51 -9.08
C LYS A 196 -4.25 20.03 -7.63
N ILE A 197 -3.85 18.77 -7.36
CA ILE A 197 -3.88 18.23 -6.01
C ILE A 197 -2.88 18.94 -5.08
N LYS A 198 -1.68 19.28 -5.57
CA LYS A 198 -0.69 20.05 -4.81
C LYS A 198 -1.23 21.41 -4.40
N ASP A 199 -1.93 22.09 -5.31
CA ASP A 199 -2.50 23.43 -5.08
C ASP A 199 -3.68 23.42 -4.09
N MET A 200 -4.22 22.24 -3.74
CA MET A 200 -5.26 22.08 -2.71
C MET A 200 -4.74 22.27 -1.28
N HIS A 201 -3.42 22.23 -1.06
CA HIS A 201 -2.77 22.38 0.25
C HIS A 201 -3.39 21.46 1.33
N LEU A 202 -3.41 20.17 1.05
CA LEU A 202 -3.95 19.16 1.97
C LEU A 202 -3.09 19.02 3.23
N ASN A 203 -3.69 18.53 4.32
CA ASN A 203 -3.01 18.30 5.60
C ASN A 203 -2.14 17.04 5.55
N ASN A 204 -2.63 16.00 4.85
CA ASN A 204 -1.90 14.75 4.70
C ASN A 204 -0.83 14.84 3.61
N PRO A 205 0.33 14.20 3.81
CA PRO A 205 1.31 14.00 2.76
C PRO A 205 0.71 13.26 1.56
N LEU A 206 1.27 13.54 0.38
CA LEU A 206 0.87 12.91 -0.87
C LEU A 206 1.96 11.95 -1.33
N MET A 207 1.58 10.75 -1.74
CA MET A 207 2.48 9.78 -2.35
C MET A 207 1.93 9.34 -3.70
N ILE A 208 2.76 9.38 -4.73
CA ILE A 208 2.36 8.95 -6.07
C ILE A 208 2.50 7.44 -6.16
N CYS A 209 1.40 6.79 -6.55
CA CYS A 209 1.25 5.33 -6.62
C CYS A 209 1.79 4.77 -7.93
N LEU A 210 2.53 3.66 -7.84
CA LEU A 210 2.75 2.69 -8.92
C LEU A 210 3.05 3.31 -10.30
N LEU A 211 3.95 4.30 -10.35
CA LEU A 211 4.30 4.97 -11.60
C LEU A 211 5.09 4.07 -12.56
N TYR A 212 5.87 3.12 -12.02
CA TYR A 212 6.87 2.37 -12.75
C TYR A 212 6.94 0.90 -12.35
N THR A 213 5.80 0.27 -12.16
CA THR A 213 5.77 -1.11 -11.64
C THR A 213 6.31 -2.15 -12.61
N SER A 214 6.31 -1.85 -13.91
CA SER A 214 6.81 -2.80 -14.91
C SER A 214 8.22 -2.46 -15.38
N ASP A 215 8.60 -1.20 -15.43
CA ASP A 215 9.86 -0.79 -16.05
C ASP A 215 11.07 -1.15 -15.21
N ALA A 216 10.99 -1.02 -13.88
CA ALA A 216 12.09 -1.43 -12.99
C ALA A 216 12.28 -2.95 -12.92
N ALA A 217 11.25 -3.74 -13.24
CA ALA A 217 11.33 -5.20 -13.27
C ALA A 217 11.58 -5.75 -14.68
N ASP A 218 11.21 -4.99 -15.72
CA ASP A 218 11.39 -5.38 -17.13
C ASP A 218 12.65 -4.78 -17.80
N ASP A 219 13.24 -3.74 -17.21
CA ASP A 219 14.54 -3.24 -17.66
C ASP A 219 15.62 -4.26 -17.33
N ARG A 220 15.65 -5.28 -18.15
CA ARG A 220 16.79 -6.16 -18.31
C ARG A 220 17.88 -5.36 -19.05
N ILE A 221 18.36 -4.37 -18.39
CA ILE A 221 19.57 -3.67 -18.83
C ILE A 221 20.74 -4.16 -18.01
#